data_ba8035dcea8e2e3efea0d9ae3feebe0b
#
_entry.id   ba8035dcea8e2e3efea0d9ae3feebe0b
#
_cell.length_a   1.000
_cell.length_b   1.000
_cell.length_c   1.000
_cell.angle_alpha   90.00
_cell.angle_beta   90.00
_cell.angle_gamma   90.00
#
_symmetry.space_group_name_H-M   'P 1'
#
loop_
_entity.id
_entity.type
_entity.pdbx_description
1 polymer ?
#
loop_
_entity_poly.entity_id
_entity_poly.type
_entity_poly.pdbx_seq_one_letter_code
_entity_poly.pdbx_strand_id
1 'polypeptide(L)'
;MSNPRRANGTRRTALLRRMRAEGSPCWICRMPIDYGIAHGDPLAFECDELKPVSRGGSPFDPENTAPAHACCNNWRGNKSEQLTRAIADAALSQAPLSSPLEFVRAAKLFEKGRMTTPFISPAQTTTDW
;
A
#
# COMPACT_ATOMS: atom_id res chain seq x y z
N MET A 1 27.30 20.03 -12.43
CA MET A 1 26.91 18.87 -11.66
C MET A 1 25.44 18.92 -11.35
N SER A 2 24.75 17.80 -11.51
CA SER A 2 23.32 17.73 -11.21
C SER A 2 23.11 17.72 -9.70
N ASN A 3 22.07 18.42 -9.26
CA ASN A 3 21.65 18.41 -7.87
C ASN A 3 20.94 17.06 -7.59
N PRO A 4 21.41 16.24 -6.63
CA PRO A 4 20.77 14.97 -6.33
C PRO A 4 19.29 15.09 -5.98
N ARG A 5 18.88 16.16 -5.28
CA ARG A 5 17.46 16.40 -4.96
C ARG A 5 16.64 16.63 -6.21
N ARG A 6 17.20 17.37 -7.18
CA ARG A 6 16.51 17.64 -8.43
C ARG A 6 16.36 16.37 -9.27
N ALA A 7 17.42 15.55 -9.35
CA ALA A 7 17.37 14.29 -10.07
C ALA A 7 16.32 13.34 -9.47
N ASN A 8 16.31 13.23 -8.14
CA ASN A 8 15.33 12.39 -7.43
C ASN A 8 13.91 12.93 -7.58
N GLY A 9 13.73 14.26 -7.56
CA GLY A 9 12.44 14.88 -7.79
C GLY A 9 11.91 14.62 -9.19
N THR A 10 12.77 14.64 -10.20
CA THR A 10 12.40 14.35 -11.58
C THR A 10 11.97 12.88 -11.73
N ARG A 11 12.72 11.95 -11.15
CA ARG A 11 12.39 10.52 -11.18
C ARG A 11 11.07 10.25 -10.47
N ARG A 12 10.89 10.87 -9.32
CA ARG A 12 9.63 10.74 -8.55
C ARG A 12 8.46 11.27 -9.38
N THR A 13 8.60 12.45 -9.97
CA THR A 13 7.55 13.06 -10.78
C THR A 13 7.17 12.17 -11.95
N ALA A 14 8.16 11.60 -12.64
CA ALA A 14 7.91 10.69 -13.76
C ALA A 14 7.18 9.44 -13.31
N LEU A 15 7.56 8.87 -12.18
CA LEU A 15 6.92 7.68 -11.63
C LEU A 15 5.46 7.95 -11.27
N LEU A 16 5.20 9.04 -10.55
CA LEU A 16 3.84 9.39 -10.15
C LEU A 16 2.96 9.68 -11.37
N ARG A 17 3.49 10.35 -12.38
CA ARG A 17 2.78 10.61 -13.63
C ARG A 17 2.39 9.31 -14.32
N ARG A 18 3.32 8.37 -14.38
CA ARG A 18 3.08 7.05 -14.96
C ARG A 18 1.98 6.31 -14.21
N MET A 19 2.02 6.31 -12.88
CA MET A 19 1.01 5.64 -12.06
C MET A 19 -0.37 6.24 -12.28
N ARG A 20 -0.45 7.57 -12.38
CA ARG A 20 -1.73 8.25 -12.66
C ARG A 20 -2.25 7.90 -14.05
N ALA A 21 -1.36 7.79 -15.02
CA ALA A 21 -1.76 7.41 -16.39
C ALA A 21 -2.24 5.97 -16.47
N GLU A 22 -1.61 5.07 -15.72
CA GLU A 22 -2.01 3.65 -15.67
C GLU A 22 -3.34 3.47 -14.95
N GLY A 23 -3.62 4.27 -13.93
CA GLY A 23 -4.89 4.25 -13.23
C GLY A 23 -5.19 2.94 -12.51
N SER A 24 -4.18 2.23 -12.03
CA SER A 24 -4.36 0.95 -11.36
C SER A 24 -5.09 1.08 -10.04
N PRO A 25 -5.78 0.02 -9.59
CA PRO A 25 -6.42 0.03 -8.27
C PRO A 25 -5.39 -0.05 -7.14
N CYS A 26 -5.86 0.22 -5.92
CA CYS A 26 -5.04 0.11 -4.72
C CYS A 26 -4.51 -1.33 -4.58
N TRP A 27 -3.19 -1.47 -4.40
CA TRP A 27 -2.59 -2.80 -4.27
C TRP A 27 -2.98 -3.50 -2.96
N ILE A 28 -3.45 -2.73 -1.98
CA ILE A 28 -3.82 -3.25 -0.65
C ILE A 28 -5.28 -3.68 -0.62
N CYS A 29 -6.22 -2.74 -0.78
CA CYS A 29 -7.65 -3.07 -0.72
C CYS A 29 -8.23 -3.52 -2.06
N ARG A 30 -7.49 -3.34 -3.15
CA ARG A 30 -7.86 -3.76 -4.52
C ARG A 30 -9.05 -3.01 -5.10
N MET A 31 -9.46 -1.93 -4.45
CA MET A 31 -10.54 -1.08 -4.94
C MET A 31 -9.99 0.05 -5.81
N PRO A 32 -10.78 0.56 -6.75
CA PRO A 32 -10.34 1.66 -7.60
C PRO A 32 -9.88 2.88 -6.80
N ILE A 33 -8.93 3.61 -7.36
CA ILE A 33 -8.43 4.86 -6.79
C ILE A 33 -8.91 6.01 -7.66
N ASP A 34 -9.49 7.03 -7.05
CA ASP A 34 -9.74 8.30 -7.73
C ASP A 34 -8.49 9.16 -7.60
N TYR A 35 -7.71 9.21 -8.68
CA TYR A 35 -6.43 9.93 -8.70
C TYR A 35 -6.60 11.45 -8.67
N GLY A 36 -7.83 11.95 -8.78
CA GLY A 36 -8.12 13.38 -8.69
C GLY A 36 -8.33 13.89 -7.29
N ILE A 37 -8.40 13.01 -6.30
CA ILE A 37 -8.59 13.41 -4.90
C ILE A 37 -7.33 14.09 -4.38
N ALA A 38 -7.49 15.21 -3.69
CA ALA A 38 -6.37 16.00 -3.20
C ALA A 38 -5.59 15.28 -2.09
N HIS A 39 -4.29 15.51 -2.08
CA HIS A 39 -3.41 15.01 -1.03
C HIS A 39 -3.93 15.44 0.34
N GLY A 40 -3.86 14.53 1.32
CA GLY A 40 -4.37 14.74 2.66
C GLY A 40 -5.70 14.06 2.95
N ASP A 41 -6.43 13.68 1.91
CA ASP A 41 -7.68 12.93 2.05
C ASP A 41 -7.35 11.44 2.25
N PRO A 42 -8.08 10.72 3.12
CA PRO A 42 -7.85 9.28 3.33
C PRO A 42 -7.96 8.44 2.05
N LEU A 43 -8.70 8.90 1.06
CA LEU A 43 -8.87 8.17 -0.19
C LEU A 43 -7.92 8.64 -1.29
N ALA A 44 -7.02 9.59 -0.99
CA ALA A 44 -6.07 10.10 -1.96
C ALA A 44 -5.07 9.02 -2.38
N PHE A 45 -4.61 9.12 -3.62
CA PHE A 45 -3.55 8.27 -4.13
C PHE A 45 -2.23 8.57 -3.42
N GLU A 46 -1.52 7.49 -3.04
CA GLU A 46 -0.14 7.55 -2.57
C GLU A 46 0.67 6.47 -3.27
N CYS A 47 1.93 6.79 -3.55
CA CYS A 47 2.88 5.82 -4.08
C CYS A 47 3.53 5.11 -2.89
N ASP A 48 3.31 3.80 -2.80
CA ASP A 48 3.84 2.99 -1.71
C ASP A 48 5.06 2.21 -2.19
N GLU A 49 6.07 2.11 -1.34
CA GLU A 49 7.24 1.26 -1.59
C GLU A 49 6.96 -0.12 -1.02
N LEU A 50 6.95 -1.14 -1.88
CA LEU A 50 6.69 -2.51 -1.44
C LEU A 50 7.74 -2.96 -0.43
N LYS A 51 9.01 -2.65 -0.72
CA LYS A 51 10.13 -2.80 0.21
C LYS A 51 10.71 -1.41 0.46
N PRO A 52 10.73 -0.93 1.70
CA PRO A 52 11.19 0.42 1.98
C PRO A 52 12.68 0.58 1.77
N VAL A 53 13.10 1.83 1.52
CA VAL A 53 14.50 2.18 1.31
C VAL A 53 15.36 1.72 2.47
N SER A 54 14.87 1.88 3.70
CA SER A 54 15.57 1.48 4.92
C SER A 54 15.89 -0.01 4.95
N ARG A 55 15.26 -0.80 4.09
CA ARG A 55 15.46 -2.25 4.01
C ARG A 55 15.98 -2.69 2.64
N GLY A 56 16.52 -1.75 1.89
CA GLY A 56 17.16 -2.02 0.61
C GLY A 56 16.28 -1.87 -0.62
N GLY A 57 15.07 -1.36 -0.46
CA GLY A 57 14.18 -1.12 -1.60
C GLY A 57 14.54 0.16 -2.35
N SER A 58 14.14 0.24 -3.61
CA SER A 58 14.32 1.42 -4.43
C SER A 58 13.03 2.25 -4.45
N PRO A 59 13.09 3.55 -4.12
CA PRO A 59 11.90 4.39 -4.09
C PRO A 59 11.36 4.75 -5.48
N PHE A 60 12.16 4.56 -6.52
CA PHE A 60 11.81 4.99 -7.88
C PHE A 60 11.68 3.83 -8.86
N ASP A 61 11.79 2.60 -8.37
CA ASP A 61 11.68 1.42 -9.20
C ASP A 61 10.21 1.06 -9.38
N PRO A 62 9.69 1.06 -10.64
CA PRO A 62 8.30 0.66 -10.86
C PRO A 62 7.97 -0.73 -10.33
N GLU A 63 8.94 -1.62 -10.22
CA GLU A 63 8.73 -2.96 -9.69
C GLU A 63 8.67 -2.99 -8.16
N ASN A 64 9.15 -1.94 -7.50
CA ASN A 64 9.13 -1.84 -6.05
C ASN A 64 8.12 -0.81 -5.54
N THR A 65 7.26 -0.29 -6.39
CA THR A 65 6.27 0.72 -6.02
C THR A 65 4.91 0.31 -6.51
N ALA A 66 3.89 0.71 -5.78
CA ALA A 66 2.51 0.42 -6.14
C ALA A 66 1.59 1.52 -5.63
N PRO A 67 0.47 1.78 -6.32
CA PRO A 67 -0.46 2.78 -5.86
C PRO A 67 -1.32 2.25 -4.72
N ALA A 68 -1.60 3.12 -3.76
CA ALA A 68 -2.47 2.80 -2.64
C ALA A 68 -3.31 4.00 -2.26
N HIS A 69 -4.45 3.75 -1.61
CA HIS A 69 -5.16 4.82 -0.91
C HIS A 69 -4.36 5.22 0.32
N ALA A 70 -4.38 6.49 0.66
CA ALA A 70 -3.67 6.99 1.84
C ALA A 70 -4.05 6.22 3.11
N CYS A 71 -5.33 5.93 3.32
CA CYS A 71 -5.78 5.19 4.50
C CYS A 71 -5.23 3.75 4.54
N CYS A 72 -5.15 3.09 3.39
CA CYS A 72 -4.59 1.74 3.30
C CYS A 72 -3.09 1.75 3.55
N ASN A 73 -2.38 2.69 2.96
CA ASN A 73 -0.94 2.85 3.16
C ASN A 73 -0.62 3.17 4.62
N ASN A 74 -1.40 4.03 5.24
CA ASN A 74 -1.25 4.38 6.65
C ASN A 74 -1.50 3.16 7.55
N TRP A 75 -2.54 2.38 7.27
CA TRP A 75 -2.79 1.14 7.99
C TRP A 75 -1.63 0.15 7.84
N ARG A 76 -1.08 0.03 6.63
CA ARG A 76 0.03 -0.89 6.37
C ARG A 76 1.21 -0.61 7.30
N GLY A 77 1.59 0.65 7.44
CA GLY A 77 2.73 1.01 8.29
C GLY A 77 3.98 0.22 7.91
N ASN A 78 4.58 -0.47 8.87
CA ASN A 78 5.83 -1.22 8.70
C ASN A 78 5.64 -2.68 8.32
N LYS A 79 4.42 -3.10 8.01
CA LYS A 79 4.17 -4.49 7.63
C LYS A 79 4.85 -4.82 6.30
N SER A 80 5.41 -6.03 6.20
CA SER A 80 5.96 -6.51 4.94
C SER A 80 4.90 -6.61 3.87
N GLU A 81 5.31 -6.72 2.63
CA GLU A 81 4.38 -6.96 1.53
C GLU A 81 3.60 -8.25 1.76
N GLN A 82 4.29 -9.32 2.17
CA GLN A 82 3.69 -10.62 2.40
C GLN A 82 2.65 -10.58 3.51
N LEU A 83 2.98 -9.96 4.64
CA LEU A 83 2.03 -9.83 5.74
C LEU A 83 0.84 -8.97 5.35
N THR A 84 1.07 -7.86 4.66
CA THR A 84 0.01 -6.98 4.19
C THR A 84 -0.97 -7.73 3.29
N ARG A 85 -0.45 -8.51 2.33
CA ARG A 85 -1.29 -9.29 1.42
C ARG A 85 -2.07 -10.39 2.15
N ALA A 86 -1.45 -11.05 3.13
CA ALA A 86 -2.12 -12.10 3.89
C ALA A 86 -3.31 -11.55 4.68
N ILE A 87 -3.13 -10.41 5.36
CA ILE A 87 -4.22 -9.77 6.10
C ILE A 87 -5.29 -9.27 5.14
N ALA A 88 -4.88 -8.68 4.02
CA ALA A 88 -5.83 -8.19 3.02
C ALA A 88 -6.68 -9.33 2.44
N ASP A 89 -6.05 -10.45 2.10
CA ASP A 89 -6.77 -11.63 1.61
C ASP A 89 -7.81 -12.10 2.61
N ALA A 90 -7.43 -12.16 3.89
CA ALA A 90 -8.32 -12.57 4.96
C ALA A 90 -9.51 -11.60 5.11
N ALA A 91 -9.23 -10.30 5.14
CA ALA A 91 -10.27 -9.28 5.29
C ALA A 91 -11.24 -9.31 4.11
N LEU A 92 -10.72 -9.42 2.89
CA LEU A 92 -11.54 -9.41 1.68
C LEU A 92 -12.35 -10.70 1.50
N SER A 93 -11.94 -11.81 2.12
CA SER A 93 -12.65 -13.08 2.00
C SER A 93 -13.81 -13.24 2.99
N GLN A 94 -13.90 -12.40 4.02
CA GLN A 94 -14.89 -12.57 5.08
C GLN A 94 -16.27 -12.01 4.72
N ALA A 95 -16.30 -10.86 4.06
CA ALA A 95 -17.55 -10.22 3.68
C ALA A 95 -17.29 -9.22 2.56
N PRO A 96 -18.31 -8.91 1.76
CA PRO A 96 -18.18 -7.83 0.79
C PRO A 96 -17.87 -6.53 1.50
N LEU A 97 -16.85 -5.84 1.03
CA LEU A 97 -16.44 -4.54 1.55
C LEU A 97 -16.73 -3.49 0.49
N SER A 98 -17.38 -2.40 0.87
CA SER A 98 -17.84 -1.40 -0.09
C SER A 98 -16.93 -0.18 -0.19
N SER A 99 -15.94 -0.04 0.70
CA SER A 99 -15.07 1.13 0.69
C SER A 99 -13.69 0.81 1.26
N PRO A 100 -12.67 1.59 0.89
CA PRO A 100 -11.34 1.43 1.49
C PRO A 100 -11.33 1.60 3.01
N LEU A 101 -12.18 2.47 3.53
CA LEU A 101 -12.26 2.67 4.98
C LEU A 101 -12.86 1.46 5.69
N GLU A 102 -13.84 0.80 5.07
CA GLU A 102 -14.35 -0.48 5.60
C GLU A 102 -13.28 -1.55 5.58
N PHE A 103 -12.48 -1.60 4.50
CA PHE A 103 -11.37 -2.53 4.41
C PHE A 103 -10.40 -2.32 5.58
N VAL A 104 -9.99 -1.08 5.84
CA VAL A 104 -9.05 -0.77 6.91
C VAL A 104 -9.62 -1.22 8.26
N ARG A 105 -10.91 -0.99 8.49
CA ARG A 105 -11.56 -1.44 9.72
C ARG A 105 -11.52 -2.96 9.85
N ALA A 106 -11.85 -3.68 8.79
CA ALA A 106 -11.81 -5.14 8.79
C ALA A 106 -10.39 -5.67 9.02
N ALA A 107 -9.41 -5.08 8.36
CA ALA A 107 -8.01 -5.46 8.53
C ALA A 107 -7.53 -5.29 9.97
N LYS A 108 -7.91 -4.19 10.61
CA LYS A 108 -7.57 -3.95 12.00
C LYS A 108 -8.21 -4.99 12.93
N LEU A 109 -9.42 -5.44 12.64
CA LEU A 109 -10.08 -6.48 13.42
C LEU A 109 -9.33 -7.81 13.31
N PHE A 110 -8.85 -8.14 12.12
CA PHE A 110 -8.02 -9.33 11.92
C PHE A 110 -6.75 -9.26 12.75
N GLU A 111 -6.08 -8.13 12.72
CA GLU A 111 -4.85 -7.94 13.48
C GLU A 111 -5.07 -8.10 14.98
N LYS A 112 -6.27 -7.79 15.45
CA LYS A 112 -6.62 -7.94 16.87
C LYS A 112 -7.12 -9.34 17.21
N GLY A 113 -7.14 -10.26 16.24
CA GLY A 113 -7.63 -11.62 16.46
C GLY A 113 -9.12 -11.72 16.70
N ARG A 114 -9.89 -10.74 16.25
CA ARG A 114 -11.34 -10.71 16.47
C ARG A 114 -12.15 -11.35 15.35
N MET A 115 -11.48 -11.74 14.27
CA MET A 115 -12.08 -12.42 13.13
C MET A 115 -11.29 -13.69 12.88
N THR A 116 -11.95 -14.70 12.31
CA THR A 116 -11.27 -15.93 11.93
C THR A 116 -10.34 -15.63 10.76
N THR A 117 -9.07 -15.86 10.95
CA THR A 117 -8.07 -15.63 9.92
C THR A 117 -7.54 -16.95 9.39
N PRO A 118 -7.12 -17.01 8.12
CA PRO A 118 -6.29 -18.11 7.67
C PRO A 118 -4.97 -18.10 8.43
N PHE A 119 -4.29 -19.23 8.44
CA PHE A 119 -3.01 -19.35 9.10
C PHE A 119 -2.00 -18.35 8.50
N ILE A 120 -1.36 -17.59 9.38
CA ILE A 120 -0.27 -16.69 9.02
C ILE A 120 0.99 -17.24 9.68
N SER A 121 2.00 -17.60 8.88
CA SER A 121 3.23 -18.16 9.40
C SER A 121 4.01 -17.13 10.22
N PRO A 122 4.89 -17.57 11.15
CA PRO A 122 5.72 -16.63 11.89
C PRO A 122 6.53 -15.69 10.99
N ALA A 123 6.96 -16.15 9.83
CA ALA A 123 7.67 -15.30 8.88
C ALA A 123 6.81 -14.16 8.35
N GLN A 124 5.50 -14.34 8.29
CA GLN A 124 4.57 -13.30 7.84
C GLN A 124 4.19 -12.35 8.97
N THR A 125 4.36 -12.75 10.23
CA THR A 125 4.04 -11.91 11.37
C THR A 125 5.19 -11.00 11.77
N THR A 126 6.39 -11.21 11.22
CA THR A 126 7.55 -10.36 11.43
C THR A 126 7.71 -9.42 10.24
N THR A 127 8.49 -8.36 10.42
CA THR A 127 8.86 -7.48 9.31
C THR A 127 9.92 -8.19 8.49
N ASP A 128 9.50 -8.75 7.43
CA ASP A 128 10.27 -9.69 6.63
C ASP A 128 10.82 -9.00 5.38
N TRP A 129 11.44 -7.88 5.61
CA TRP A 129 11.99 -7.05 4.53
C TRP A 129 13.35 -7.52 4.03
#